data_e84edd92746b097fdd2987985954c85f
#
_entry.id   e84edd92746b097fdd2987985954c85f
#
_cell.length_a   1.000
_cell.length_b   1.000
_cell.length_c   1.000
_cell.angle_alpha   90.00
_cell.angle_beta   90.00
_cell.angle_gamma   90.00
#
_symmetry.space_group_name_H-M   'P 1'
#
loop_
_entity.id
_entity.type
_entity.pdbx_description
1 polymer ?
#
loop_
_entity_poly.entity_id
_entity_poly.type
_entity_poly.pdbx_seq_one_letter_code
_entity_poly.pdbx_strand_id
1 'polypeptide(L)'
;LETEEINRIMERAIRSSDRWRSMKREGKSEEQIRASFKEKREMTVFDWNSDTQEKDTIMTPLDSIRYYKTFLRSAMMSMEPQTGHVKAWVGGLNYKHFQYDNVIQGSRQAGSTFKPFVYAAAIDQLRYSPCDELPDSQYCIEAGKHGNMEPWCPKNSNGKYSGQMYTLKHALANSVNTVTAQLIDRVGPKPVVQIVNDLGLTRDILEVTSIALVTEEFNVYDML
;
A
#
# COMPACT_ATOMS: atom_id res chain seq x y z
N LEU A 1 6.01 3.22 16.36
CA LEU A 1 7.17 3.69 15.59
C LEU A 1 8.35 3.93 16.53
N GLU A 2 9.53 3.51 16.16
CA GLU A 2 10.76 3.78 16.89
C GLU A 2 11.11 5.27 16.82
N THR A 3 11.79 5.78 17.85
CA THR A 3 12.14 7.21 17.95
C THR A 3 12.95 7.69 16.74
N GLU A 4 13.85 6.88 16.22
CA GLU A 4 14.65 7.20 15.03
C GLU A 4 13.79 7.33 13.77
N GLU A 5 12.79 6.49 13.61
CA GLU A 5 11.86 6.57 12.48
C GLU A 5 11.01 7.85 12.53
N ILE A 6 10.51 8.19 13.72
CA ILE A 6 9.77 9.45 13.93
C ILE A 6 10.64 10.65 13.55
N ASN A 7 11.89 10.68 14.02
CA ASN A 7 12.83 11.76 13.72
C ASN A 7 13.12 11.86 12.23
N ARG A 8 13.28 10.74 11.52
CA ARG A 8 13.48 10.71 10.07
C ARG A 8 12.25 11.24 9.30
N ILE A 9 11.04 10.87 9.72
CA ILE A 9 9.80 11.37 9.14
C ILE A 9 9.67 12.87 9.35
N MET A 10 9.94 13.36 10.56
CA MET A 10 9.89 14.79 10.90
C MET A 10 10.91 15.60 10.11
N GLU A 11 12.16 15.13 10.03
CA GLU A 11 13.21 15.80 9.27
C GLU A 11 12.87 15.93 7.78
N ARG A 12 12.34 14.86 7.18
CA ARG A 12 11.86 14.89 5.79
C ARG A 12 10.72 15.91 5.63
N ALA A 13 9.77 15.94 6.56
CA ALA A 13 8.63 16.87 6.50
C ALA A 13 9.07 18.32 6.66
N ILE A 14 10.03 18.61 7.54
CA ILE A 14 10.63 19.94 7.71
C ILE A 14 11.27 20.39 6.39
N ARG A 15 12.15 19.59 5.82
CA ARG A 15 12.89 19.93 4.58
C ARG A 15 11.98 20.05 3.35
N SER A 16 10.87 19.33 3.30
CA SER A 16 9.89 19.40 2.21
C SER A 16 8.85 20.52 2.38
N SER A 17 8.81 21.23 3.51
CA SER A 17 7.84 22.28 3.77
C SER A 17 8.11 23.53 2.92
N ASP A 18 7.04 24.28 2.61
CA ASP A 18 7.14 25.55 1.88
C ASP A 18 7.98 26.58 2.64
N ARG A 19 7.87 26.62 3.97
CA ARG A 19 8.71 27.46 4.83
C ARG A 19 10.19 27.20 4.59
N TRP A 20 10.62 25.93 4.62
CA TRP A 20 12.01 25.57 4.39
C TRP A 20 12.46 26.03 3.00
N ARG A 21 11.67 25.71 1.98
CA ARG A 21 12.00 26.05 0.58
C ARG A 21 12.04 27.58 0.35
N SER A 22 11.12 28.34 0.94
CA SER A 22 11.11 29.81 0.82
C SER A 22 12.33 30.44 1.48
N MET A 23 12.58 30.12 2.74
CA MET A 23 13.73 30.69 3.49
C MET A 23 15.07 30.28 2.87
N LYS A 24 15.18 29.09 2.29
CA LYS A 24 16.38 28.67 1.56
C LYS A 24 16.58 29.50 0.28
N ARG A 25 15.52 29.81 -0.45
CA ARG A 25 15.58 30.72 -1.62
C ARG A 25 15.95 32.17 -1.22
N GLU A 26 15.56 32.59 -0.03
CA GLU A 26 15.95 33.90 0.55
C GLU A 26 17.42 33.93 1.05
N GLY A 27 18.17 32.85 0.89
CA GLY A 27 19.58 32.77 1.31
C GLY A 27 19.82 32.61 2.80
N LYS A 28 18.79 32.24 3.59
CA LYS A 28 18.94 31.97 5.02
C LYS A 28 19.77 30.74 5.29
N SER A 29 20.59 30.79 6.35
CA SER A 29 21.36 29.62 6.80
C SER A 29 20.44 28.51 7.34
N GLU A 30 20.88 27.26 7.31
CA GLU A 30 20.13 26.13 7.85
C GLU A 30 19.79 26.34 9.33
N GLU A 31 20.68 26.93 10.10
CA GLU A 31 20.49 27.26 11.51
C GLU A 31 19.35 28.25 11.70
N GLN A 32 19.33 29.36 10.92
CA GLN A 32 18.25 30.35 10.94
C GLN A 32 16.91 29.73 10.54
N ILE A 33 16.90 28.88 9.53
CA ILE A 33 15.69 28.17 9.11
C ILE A 33 15.18 27.29 10.26
N ARG A 34 16.04 26.46 10.87
CA ARG A 34 15.66 25.59 12.00
C ARG A 34 15.17 26.38 13.21
N ALA A 35 15.78 27.53 13.51
CA ALA A 35 15.31 28.40 14.59
C ALA A 35 13.87 28.87 14.33
N SER A 36 13.55 29.25 13.10
CA SER A 36 12.21 29.70 12.71
C SER A 36 11.10 28.66 12.93
N PHE A 37 11.44 27.36 12.93
CA PHE A 37 10.48 26.28 13.21
C PHE A 37 10.12 26.15 14.69
N LYS A 38 10.88 26.79 15.58
CA LYS A 38 10.65 26.77 17.04
C LYS A 38 9.90 28.04 17.53
N GLU A 39 9.69 29.03 16.69
CA GLU A 39 8.97 30.24 17.03
C GLU A 39 7.46 30.00 16.95
N LYS A 40 6.74 30.35 18.01
CA LYS A 40 5.27 30.28 18.02
C LYS A 40 4.67 31.31 17.08
N ARG A 41 3.62 30.92 16.37
CA ARG A 41 2.88 31.77 15.42
C ARG A 41 1.40 31.45 15.46
N GLU A 42 0.58 32.43 15.20
CA GLU A 42 -0.83 32.23 14.91
C GLU A 42 -0.99 31.48 13.60
N MET A 43 -1.84 30.45 13.60
CA MET A 43 -2.15 29.65 12.41
C MET A 43 -3.50 28.98 12.54
N THR A 44 -4.18 28.82 11.42
CA THR A 44 -5.38 28.01 11.30
C THR A 44 -4.98 26.58 10.93
N VAL A 45 -5.44 25.62 11.70
CA VAL A 45 -5.16 24.19 11.48
C VAL A 45 -6.46 23.41 11.31
N PHE A 46 -6.37 22.26 10.64
CA PHE A 46 -7.49 21.35 10.53
C PHE A 46 -7.93 20.85 11.91
N ASP A 47 -9.24 20.87 12.18
CA ASP A 47 -9.83 20.30 13.39
C ASP A 47 -11.08 19.51 13.03
N TRP A 48 -11.02 18.20 13.24
CA TRP A 48 -12.13 17.30 12.93
C TRP A 48 -13.42 17.59 13.70
N ASN A 49 -13.29 18.15 14.90
CA ASN A 49 -14.43 18.41 15.80
C ASN A 49 -15.09 19.79 15.64
N SER A 50 -14.54 20.63 14.79
CA SER A 50 -15.11 21.94 14.47
C SER A 50 -16.08 21.85 13.29
N ASP A 51 -17.18 22.61 13.32
CA ASP A 51 -18.15 22.69 12.23
C ASP A 51 -17.52 23.18 10.92
N THR A 52 -16.51 24.03 11.00
CA THR A 52 -15.74 24.52 9.87
C THR A 52 -14.58 23.60 9.51
N GLN A 53 -14.34 22.53 10.27
CA GLN A 53 -13.15 21.67 10.20
C GLN A 53 -11.83 22.43 10.39
N GLU A 54 -11.88 23.59 11.04
CA GLU A 54 -10.71 24.45 11.28
C GLU A 54 -10.75 25.02 12.69
N LYS A 55 -9.57 25.30 13.22
CA LYS A 55 -9.40 26.10 14.44
C LYS A 55 -8.18 26.99 14.35
N ASP A 56 -8.31 28.18 14.91
CA ASP A 56 -7.19 29.09 15.13
C ASP A 56 -6.43 28.71 16.39
N THR A 57 -5.13 28.71 16.31
CA THR A 57 -4.26 28.28 17.41
C THR A 57 -2.90 28.97 17.31
N ILE A 58 -2.18 29.01 18.44
CA ILE A 58 -0.80 29.51 18.51
C ILE A 58 0.11 28.29 18.76
N MET A 59 0.87 27.89 17.78
CA MET A 59 1.84 26.81 17.89
C MET A 59 3.10 27.06 17.07
N THR A 60 4.14 26.26 17.30
CA THR A 60 5.33 26.31 16.45
C THR A 60 5.08 25.61 15.10
N PRO A 61 5.75 26.01 14.00
CA PRO A 61 5.69 25.26 12.75
C PRO A 61 6.11 23.80 12.90
N LEU A 62 7.02 23.50 13.82
CA LEU A 62 7.41 22.14 14.14
C LEU A 62 6.24 21.34 14.76
N ASP A 63 5.51 21.94 15.70
CA ASP A 63 4.35 21.31 16.33
C ASP A 63 3.22 21.11 15.34
N SER A 64 3.02 22.07 14.40
CA SER A 64 2.00 21.92 13.36
C SER A 64 2.33 20.75 12.43
N ILE A 65 3.60 20.58 12.02
CA ILE A 65 4.01 19.40 11.23
C ILE A 65 3.71 18.11 12.00
N ARG A 66 4.06 18.06 13.29
CA ARG A 66 3.77 16.89 14.14
C ARG A 66 2.26 16.64 14.22
N TYR A 67 1.48 17.67 14.45
CA TYR A 67 0.02 17.61 14.50
C TYR A 67 -0.57 17.00 13.22
N TYR A 68 -0.17 17.50 12.03
CA TYR A 68 -0.64 16.97 10.75
C TYR A 68 -0.16 15.54 10.48
N LYS A 69 0.95 15.10 11.06
CA LYS A 69 1.46 13.72 10.95
C LYS A 69 0.73 12.72 11.84
N THR A 70 -0.05 13.17 12.82
CA THR A 70 -0.85 12.28 13.68
C THR A 70 -2.18 11.87 13.05
N PHE A 71 -2.67 12.60 12.04
CA PHE A 71 -3.90 12.23 11.35
C PHE A 71 -3.72 10.96 10.53
N LEU A 72 -4.56 9.96 10.78
CA LEU A 72 -4.70 8.80 9.92
C LEU A 72 -5.28 9.27 8.59
N ARG A 73 -4.72 8.74 7.50
CA ARG A 73 -5.16 9.07 6.16
C ARG A 73 -5.81 7.84 5.55
N SER A 74 -6.97 8.04 4.96
CA SER A 74 -7.70 7.00 4.23
C SER A 74 -8.16 7.56 2.90
N ALA A 75 -8.40 6.66 1.96
CA ALA A 75 -8.98 6.96 0.67
C ALA A 75 -9.99 5.89 0.31
N MET A 76 -10.95 6.26 -0.49
CA MET A 76 -11.97 5.35 -0.99
C MET A 76 -12.28 5.68 -2.45
N MET A 77 -12.45 4.64 -3.24
CA MET A 77 -13.00 4.72 -4.58
C MET A 77 -14.11 3.69 -4.72
N SER A 78 -15.17 4.04 -5.43
CA SER A 78 -16.26 3.13 -5.79
C SER A 78 -16.49 3.20 -7.28
N MET A 79 -16.63 2.04 -7.90
CA MET A 79 -16.82 1.89 -9.33
C MET A 79 -18.00 0.94 -9.61
N GLU A 80 -18.76 1.21 -10.67
CA GLU A 80 -19.79 0.33 -11.17
C GLU A 80 -19.16 -0.81 -11.97
N PRO A 81 -19.31 -2.07 -11.57
CA PRO A 81 -18.57 -3.18 -12.20
C PRO A 81 -18.94 -3.42 -13.67
N GLN A 82 -20.17 -3.08 -14.07
CA GLN A 82 -20.68 -3.32 -15.42
C GLN A 82 -20.15 -2.31 -16.44
N THR A 83 -19.90 -1.09 -16.02
CA THR A 83 -19.57 0.02 -16.92
C THR A 83 -18.16 0.57 -16.71
N GLY A 84 -17.53 0.26 -15.56
CA GLY A 84 -16.26 0.86 -15.16
C GLY A 84 -16.39 2.33 -14.71
N HIS A 85 -17.60 2.87 -14.60
CA HIS A 85 -17.78 4.26 -14.21
C HIS A 85 -17.49 4.47 -12.73
N VAL A 86 -16.63 5.43 -12.43
CA VAL A 86 -16.36 5.85 -11.05
C VAL A 86 -17.59 6.55 -10.48
N LYS A 87 -18.12 6.04 -9.38
CA LYS A 87 -19.30 6.58 -8.67
C LYS A 87 -18.90 7.47 -7.49
N ALA A 88 -17.79 7.16 -6.83
CA ALA A 88 -17.26 7.97 -5.73
C ALA A 88 -15.74 7.95 -5.74
N TRP A 89 -15.16 9.11 -5.40
CA TRP A 89 -13.71 9.29 -5.26
C TRP A 89 -13.45 10.17 -4.04
N VAL A 90 -12.81 9.61 -3.03
CA VAL A 90 -12.42 10.31 -1.81
C VAL A 90 -10.93 10.11 -1.59
N GLY A 91 -10.12 11.07 -1.99
CA GLY A 91 -8.66 10.99 -1.93
C GLY A 91 -8.05 11.29 -0.57
N GLY A 92 -8.82 11.87 0.36
CA GLY A 92 -8.34 12.25 1.68
C GLY A 92 -9.42 12.85 2.58
N LEU A 93 -9.02 13.32 3.75
CA LEU A 93 -9.93 13.84 4.79
C LEU A 93 -10.56 15.19 4.43
N ASN A 94 -9.75 16.10 3.89
CA ASN A 94 -10.15 17.45 3.52
C ASN A 94 -9.12 18.00 2.53
N TYR A 95 -9.55 18.41 1.34
CA TYR A 95 -8.63 18.83 0.28
C TYR A 95 -7.87 20.12 0.62
N LYS A 96 -8.47 21.05 1.36
CA LYS A 96 -7.82 22.31 1.76
C LYS A 96 -6.54 22.07 2.57
N HIS A 97 -6.59 21.10 3.48
CA HIS A 97 -5.51 20.79 4.41
C HIS A 97 -4.66 19.58 4.01
N PHE A 98 -5.21 18.67 3.18
CA PHE A 98 -4.59 17.40 2.80
C PHE A 98 -4.75 17.20 1.29
N GLN A 99 -3.91 17.89 0.51
CA GLN A 99 -3.99 17.89 -0.96
C GLN A 99 -3.45 16.60 -1.61
N TYR A 100 -2.81 15.73 -0.83
CA TYR A 100 -2.30 14.46 -1.33
C TYR A 100 -3.45 13.47 -1.53
N ASP A 101 -3.71 13.13 -2.79
CA ASP A 101 -4.75 12.16 -3.16
C ASP A 101 -4.23 10.73 -2.94
N ASN A 102 -4.74 10.08 -1.88
CA ASN A 102 -4.32 8.73 -1.54
C ASN A 102 -4.96 7.65 -2.43
N VAL A 103 -5.95 7.97 -3.28
CA VAL A 103 -6.48 7.02 -4.26
C VAL A 103 -5.46 6.72 -5.35
N ILE A 104 -4.83 7.77 -5.91
CA ILE A 104 -3.93 7.63 -7.05
C ILE A 104 -2.44 7.82 -6.72
N GLN A 105 -2.13 8.66 -5.71
CA GLN A 105 -0.74 8.95 -5.33
C GLN A 105 -0.22 8.04 -4.21
N GLY A 106 -1.14 7.51 -3.39
CA GLY A 106 -0.82 6.68 -2.22
C GLY A 106 -0.60 5.23 -2.59
N SER A 107 0.64 4.83 -2.83
CA SER A 107 0.98 3.42 -3.06
C SER A 107 1.26 2.69 -1.75
N ARG A 108 0.80 1.44 -1.67
CA ARG A 108 1.01 0.52 -0.54
C ARG A 108 1.15 -0.90 -1.07
N GLN A 109 1.83 -1.73 -0.31
CA GLN A 109 1.88 -3.16 -0.60
C GLN A 109 0.46 -3.73 -0.62
N ALA A 110 0.05 -4.30 -1.76
CA ALA A 110 -1.28 -4.88 -1.91
C ALA A 110 -1.47 -6.11 -1.01
N GLY A 111 -0.39 -6.81 -0.70
CA GLY A 111 -0.45 -8.01 0.14
C GLY A 111 -1.42 -9.04 -0.44
N SER A 112 -2.20 -9.67 0.43
CA SER A 112 -3.15 -10.72 0.05
C SER A 112 -4.30 -10.26 -0.86
N THR A 113 -4.51 -8.97 -1.06
CA THR A 113 -5.52 -8.48 -2.02
C THR A 113 -5.16 -8.78 -3.47
N PHE A 114 -3.89 -9.13 -3.73
CA PHE A 114 -3.41 -9.55 -5.05
C PHE A 114 -3.71 -11.03 -5.39
N LYS A 115 -4.00 -11.86 -4.40
CA LYS A 115 -4.26 -13.30 -4.60
C LYS A 115 -5.30 -13.63 -5.67
N PRO A 116 -6.41 -12.89 -5.82
CA PRO A 116 -7.39 -13.16 -6.86
C PRO A 116 -6.78 -13.27 -8.26
N PHE A 117 -5.76 -12.46 -8.59
CA PHE A 117 -5.08 -12.53 -9.89
C PHE A 117 -4.28 -13.83 -10.07
N VAL A 118 -3.65 -14.33 -9.00
CA VAL A 118 -2.96 -15.64 -9.02
C VAL A 118 -3.95 -16.78 -9.24
N TYR A 119 -5.09 -16.73 -8.56
CA TYR A 119 -6.15 -17.74 -8.73
C TYR A 119 -6.79 -17.65 -10.12
N ALA A 120 -7.02 -16.44 -10.63
CA ALA A 120 -7.51 -16.24 -12.00
C ALA A 120 -6.55 -16.84 -13.03
N ALA A 121 -5.25 -16.60 -12.89
CA ALA A 121 -4.23 -17.19 -13.76
C ALA A 121 -4.20 -18.72 -13.68
N ALA A 122 -4.34 -19.29 -12.49
CA ALA A 122 -4.39 -20.75 -12.33
C ALA A 122 -5.64 -21.36 -12.97
N ILE A 123 -6.79 -20.71 -12.83
CA ILE A 123 -8.05 -21.16 -13.47
C ILE A 123 -7.95 -21.06 -14.99
N ASP A 124 -7.45 -19.95 -15.51
CA ASP A 124 -7.33 -19.72 -16.95
C ASP A 124 -6.30 -20.65 -17.62
N GLN A 125 -5.09 -20.70 -17.10
CA GLN A 125 -3.96 -21.38 -17.73
C GLN A 125 -3.90 -22.87 -17.41
N LEU A 126 -4.25 -23.28 -16.19
CA LEU A 126 -4.12 -24.68 -15.72
C LEU A 126 -5.46 -25.41 -15.65
N ARG A 127 -6.56 -24.71 -15.99
CA ARG A 127 -7.93 -25.26 -15.97
C ARG A 127 -8.36 -25.76 -14.59
N TYR A 128 -7.81 -25.16 -13.53
CA TYR A 128 -8.28 -25.43 -12.18
C TYR A 128 -9.73 -25.01 -11.99
N SER A 129 -10.45 -25.81 -11.20
CA SER A 129 -11.78 -25.48 -10.69
C SER A 129 -11.66 -24.85 -9.30
N PRO A 130 -12.55 -23.94 -8.90
CA PRO A 130 -12.65 -23.51 -7.51
C PRO A 130 -12.84 -24.64 -6.49
N CYS A 131 -13.29 -25.82 -6.94
CA CYS A 131 -13.48 -27.02 -6.13
C CYS A 131 -12.23 -27.92 -6.05
N ASP A 132 -11.20 -27.67 -6.87
CA ASP A 132 -9.96 -28.44 -6.79
C ASP A 132 -9.26 -28.17 -5.48
N GLU A 133 -8.57 -29.17 -4.95
CA GLU A 133 -7.98 -29.15 -3.61
C GLU A 133 -6.46 -29.14 -3.65
N LEU A 134 -5.88 -28.37 -2.75
CA LEU A 134 -4.44 -28.35 -2.48
C LEU A 134 -4.18 -28.44 -0.97
N PRO A 135 -3.07 -29.07 -0.55
CA PRO A 135 -2.75 -29.21 0.87
C PRO A 135 -2.27 -27.90 1.50
N ASP A 136 -2.76 -27.61 2.70
CA ASP A 136 -2.19 -26.59 3.57
C ASP A 136 -1.03 -27.18 4.37
N SER A 137 0.11 -27.29 3.74
CA SER A 137 1.36 -27.79 4.32
C SER A 137 2.50 -26.83 4.02
N GLN A 138 3.63 -27.00 4.69
CA GLN A 138 4.82 -26.22 4.35
C GLN A 138 5.16 -26.43 2.87
N TYR A 139 5.33 -25.33 2.15
CA TYR A 139 5.68 -25.33 0.74
C TYR A 139 6.77 -24.31 0.47
N CYS A 140 7.82 -24.74 -0.22
CA CYS A 140 8.93 -23.90 -0.61
C CYS A 140 9.12 -23.96 -2.13
N ILE A 141 9.36 -22.82 -2.74
CA ILE A 141 9.81 -22.71 -4.12
C ILE A 141 11.33 -22.55 -4.08
N GLU A 142 12.06 -23.40 -4.79
CA GLU A 142 13.51 -23.47 -4.75
C GLU A 142 14.17 -22.20 -5.34
N ALA A 143 15.39 -21.93 -4.92
CA ALA A 143 16.24 -20.92 -5.53
C ALA A 143 16.47 -21.26 -7.03
N GLY A 144 16.55 -20.22 -7.86
CA GLY A 144 16.70 -20.36 -9.31
C GLY A 144 15.39 -20.59 -10.06
N LYS A 145 14.31 -21.02 -9.40
CA LYS A 145 13.01 -21.19 -10.02
C LYS A 145 12.26 -19.85 -10.05
N HIS A 146 11.67 -19.49 -11.18
CA HIS A 146 10.91 -18.25 -11.39
C HIS A 146 11.66 -16.98 -10.97
N GLY A 147 12.98 -16.93 -11.13
CA GLY A 147 13.79 -15.76 -10.79
C GLY A 147 14.09 -15.57 -9.30
N ASN A 148 13.71 -16.51 -8.44
CA ASN A 148 14.04 -16.45 -7.02
C ASN A 148 15.55 -16.59 -6.79
N MET A 149 16.19 -15.67 -6.08
CA MET A 149 17.59 -15.80 -5.68
C MET A 149 17.77 -16.77 -4.52
N GLU A 150 16.79 -16.87 -3.64
CA GLU A 150 16.77 -17.75 -2.47
C GLU A 150 15.48 -18.57 -2.43
N PRO A 151 15.45 -19.70 -1.68
CA PRO A 151 14.21 -20.45 -1.50
C PRO A 151 13.12 -19.59 -0.87
N TRP A 152 11.93 -19.59 -1.47
CA TRP A 152 10.80 -18.83 -0.95
C TRP A 152 9.78 -19.75 -0.28
N CYS A 153 9.67 -19.66 1.06
CA CYS A 153 8.85 -20.53 1.90
C CYS A 153 7.82 -19.71 2.69
N PRO A 154 6.73 -19.25 2.09
CA PRO A 154 5.77 -18.41 2.82
C PRO A 154 5.03 -19.20 3.89
N LYS A 155 4.82 -18.54 5.04
CA LYS A 155 4.00 -19.07 6.13
C LYS A 155 2.60 -18.47 6.08
N ASN A 156 1.61 -19.22 6.58
CA ASN A 156 0.29 -18.65 6.85
C ASN A 156 0.39 -17.53 7.90
N SER A 157 -0.55 -16.60 7.92
CA SER A 157 -0.55 -15.45 8.83
C SER A 157 -0.51 -15.83 10.31
N ASN A 158 -1.06 -16.98 10.68
CA ASN A 158 -1.02 -17.55 12.03
C ASN A 158 0.25 -18.37 12.31
N GLY A 159 1.18 -18.48 11.34
CA GLY A 159 2.41 -19.27 11.45
C GLY A 159 2.25 -20.79 11.46
N LYS A 160 1.03 -21.31 11.23
CA LYS A 160 0.70 -22.74 11.33
C LYS A 160 0.24 -23.31 9.97
N TYR A 161 0.38 -24.62 9.84
CA TYR A 161 -0.13 -25.42 8.72
C TYR A 161 -1.15 -26.40 9.28
N SER A 162 -2.31 -26.52 8.64
CA SER A 162 -3.36 -27.43 9.13
C SER A 162 -3.13 -28.88 8.72
N GLY A 163 -2.37 -29.12 7.66
CA GLY A 163 -2.18 -30.43 7.05
C GLY A 163 -3.41 -30.93 6.27
N GLN A 164 -4.47 -30.13 6.17
CA GLN A 164 -5.70 -30.48 5.49
C GLN A 164 -5.66 -30.10 4.01
N MET A 165 -6.49 -30.77 3.22
CA MET A 165 -6.79 -30.37 1.85
C MET A 165 -7.84 -29.25 1.87
N TYR A 166 -7.58 -28.17 1.15
CA TYR A 166 -8.49 -27.05 1.01
C TYR A 166 -8.86 -26.84 -0.44
N THR A 167 -10.15 -26.67 -0.72
CA THR A 167 -10.57 -26.22 -2.04
C THR A 167 -10.00 -24.85 -2.34
N LEU A 168 -9.77 -24.53 -3.61
CA LEU A 168 -9.24 -23.21 -4.00
C LEU A 168 -10.16 -22.08 -3.51
N LYS A 169 -11.49 -22.30 -3.57
CA LYS A 169 -12.48 -21.36 -3.02
C LYS A 169 -12.26 -21.12 -1.53
N HIS A 170 -12.09 -22.18 -0.73
CA HIS A 170 -11.84 -22.07 0.70
C HIS A 170 -10.51 -21.38 0.99
N ALA A 171 -9.46 -21.77 0.28
CA ALA A 171 -8.12 -21.20 0.47
C ALA A 171 -8.05 -19.71 0.16
N LEU A 172 -8.72 -19.26 -0.92
CA LEU A 172 -8.81 -17.83 -1.24
C LEU A 172 -9.61 -17.06 -0.19
N ALA A 173 -10.79 -17.58 0.20
CA ALA A 173 -11.67 -16.95 1.20
C ALA A 173 -10.98 -16.78 2.56
N ASN A 174 -10.11 -17.72 2.94
CA ASN A 174 -9.36 -17.68 4.20
C ASN A 174 -7.91 -17.17 4.03
N SER A 175 -7.57 -16.69 2.84
CA SER A 175 -6.26 -16.09 2.54
C SER A 175 -5.08 -17.01 2.86
N VAL A 176 -5.18 -18.32 2.56
CA VAL A 176 -4.16 -19.33 2.84
C VAL A 176 -2.94 -19.11 1.94
N ASN A 177 -1.78 -18.81 2.55
CA ASN A 177 -0.57 -18.46 1.80
C ASN A 177 0.07 -19.69 1.13
N THR A 178 0.07 -20.83 1.79
CA THR A 178 0.68 -22.07 1.28
C THR A 178 0.02 -22.57 -0.01
N VAL A 179 -1.31 -22.48 -0.09
CA VAL A 179 -2.05 -22.82 -1.31
C VAL A 179 -1.74 -21.83 -2.44
N THR A 180 -1.69 -20.52 -2.11
CA THR A 180 -1.33 -19.49 -3.10
C THR A 180 0.11 -19.71 -3.63
N ALA A 181 1.04 -20.10 -2.76
CA ALA A 181 2.41 -20.40 -3.16
C ALA A 181 2.49 -21.59 -4.12
N GLN A 182 1.68 -22.63 -3.88
CA GLN A 182 1.59 -23.76 -4.81
C GLN A 182 0.99 -23.37 -6.16
N LEU A 183 0.00 -22.46 -6.18
CA LEU A 183 -0.59 -21.98 -7.42
C LEU A 183 0.40 -21.16 -8.24
N ILE A 184 1.07 -20.17 -7.63
CA ILE A 184 2.05 -19.34 -8.36
C ILE A 184 3.25 -20.15 -8.85
N ASP A 185 3.65 -21.19 -8.11
CA ASP A 185 4.71 -22.08 -8.56
C ASP A 185 4.31 -22.91 -9.79
N ARG A 186 3.06 -23.34 -9.87
CA ARG A 186 2.53 -24.13 -10.99
C ARG A 186 2.23 -23.29 -12.23
N VAL A 187 1.65 -22.11 -12.06
CA VAL A 187 1.28 -21.24 -13.18
C VAL A 187 2.44 -20.37 -13.65
N GLY A 188 3.38 -20.06 -12.75
CA GLY A 188 4.46 -19.11 -12.96
C GLY A 188 4.01 -17.65 -12.78
N PRO A 189 4.93 -16.70 -12.50
CA PRO A 189 4.59 -15.29 -12.31
C PRO A 189 4.18 -14.60 -13.62
N LYS A 190 4.76 -14.98 -14.75
CA LYS A 190 4.51 -14.32 -16.04
C LYS A 190 3.03 -14.30 -16.47
N PRO A 191 2.25 -15.41 -16.43
CA PRO A 191 0.83 -15.38 -16.73
C PRO A 191 0.02 -14.50 -15.78
N VAL A 192 0.43 -14.43 -14.49
CA VAL A 192 -0.22 -13.55 -13.51
C VAL A 192 -0.02 -12.09 -13.87
N VAL A 193 1.21 -11.69 -14.19
CA VAL A 193 1.54 -10.34 -14.67
C VAL A 193 0.76 -10.00 -15.94
N GLN A 194 0.65 -10.95 -16.88
CA GLN A 194 -0.10 -10.76 -18.11
C GLN A 194 -1.58 -10.45 -17.84
N ILE A 195 -2.25 -11.24 -16.98
CA ILE A 195 -3.65 -10.98 -16.61
C ILE A 195 -3.82 -9.59 -16.01
N VAL A 196 -2.92 -9.19 -15.12
CA VAL A 196 -2.98 -7.87 -14.47
C VAL A 196 -2.80 -6.74 -15.49
N ASN A 197 -1.89 -6.91 -16.46
CA ASN A 197 -1.70 -5.96 -17.56
C ASN A 197 -2.93 -5.90 -18.49
N ASP A 198 -3.52 -7.04 -18.80
CA ASP A 198 -4.73 -7.13 -19.64
C ASP A 198 -5.95 -6.46 -18.97
N LEU A 199 -5.97 -6.43 -17.63
CA LEU A 199 -6.94 -5.67 -16.83
C LEU A 199 -6.67 -4.16 -16.79
N GLY A 200 -5.58 -3.68 -17.41
CA GLY A 200 -5.29 -2.26 -17.56
C GLY A 200 -4.24 -1.69 -16.60
N LEU A 201 -3.61 -2.53 -15.79
CA LEU A 201 -2.54 -2.10 -14.90
C LEU A 201 -1.24 -1.96 -15.70
N THR A 202 -0.75 -0.72 -15.85
CA THR A 202 0.37 -0.38 -16.76
C THR A 202 1.73 -0.24 -16.07
N ARG A 203 1.82 -0.62 -14.79
CA ARG A 203 3.08 -0.56 -14.03
C ARG A 203 4.00 -1.72 -14.38
N ASP A 204 5.30 -1.46 -14.34
CA ASP A 204 6.28 -2.54 -14.39
C ASP A 204 6.19 -3.39 -13.12
N ILE A 205 5.74 -4.64 -13.28
CA ILE A 205 5.60 -5.61 -12.21
C ILE A 205 6.69 -6.66 -12.39
N LEU A 206 7.44 -6.92 -11.33
CA LEU A 206 8.48 -7.94 -11.36
C LEU A 206 7.88 -9.36 -11.49
N GLU A 207 8.37 -10.12 -12.46
CA GLU A 207 7.97 -11.51 -12.69
C GLU A 207 8.63 -12.47 -11.69
N VAL A 208 8.32 -12.31 -10.40
CA VAL A 208 8.85 -13.14 -9.31
C VAL A 208 7.72 -13.78 -8.51
N THR A 209 7.99 -14.91 -7.87
CA THR A 209 6.95 -15.64 -7.13
C THR A 209 6.40 -14.91 -5.91
N SER A 210 7.19 -14.02 -5.31
CA SER A 210 6.75 -13.19 -4.19
C SER A 210 5.60 -12.24 -4.54
N ILE A 211 5.31 -12.01 -5.84
CA ILE A 211 4.14 -11.27 -6.31
C ILE A 211 2.83 -11.86 -5.78
N ALA A 212 2.78 -13.16 -5.51
CA ALA A 212 1.61 -13.84 -4.97
C ALA A 212 1.20 -13.38 -3.56
N LEU A 213 2.15 -12.84 -2.80
CA LEU A 213 1.94 -12.29 -1.45
C LEU A 213 2.40 -10.83 -1.35
N VAL A 214 2.73 -10.30 -2.46
CA VAL A 214 3.07 -8.95 -2.89
C VAL A 214 4.03 -8.16 -2.03
N THR A 215 5.20 -8.01 -2.62
CA THR A 215 6.18 -6.99 -2.28
C THR A 215 5.96 -5.68 -3.05
N GLU A 216 5.18 -5.70 -4.13
CA GLU A 216 4.91 -4.55 -4.99
C GLU A 216 3.88 -3.60 -4.37
N GLU A 217 4.08 -2.30 -4.62
CA GLU A 217 3.19 -1.25 -4.13
C GLU A 217 2.21 -0.82 -5.22
N PHE A 218 0.91 -0.87 -4.89
CA PHE A 218 -0.19 -0.40 -5.74
C PHE A 218 -0.96 0.72 -5.05
N ASN A 219 -1.61 1.57 -5.83
CA ASN A 219 -2.59 2.51 -5.31
C ASN A 219 -4.01 1.91 -5.36
N VAL A 220 -4.98 2.63 -4.81
CA VAL A 220 -6.38 2.17 -4.78
C VAL A 220 -6.96 2.08 -6.19
N TYR A 221 -6.59 3.02 -7.06
CA TYR A 221 -7.05 3.05 -8.46
C TYR A 221 -6.53 1.85 -9.26
N ASP A 222 -5.27 1.45 -9.02
CA ASP A 222 -4.68 0.29 -9.68
C ASP A 222 -5.35 -1.04 -9.30
N MET A 223 -6.00 -1.10 -8.12
CA MET A 223 -6.55 -2.33 -7.54
C MET A 223 -8.06 -2.48 -7.75
N LEU A 224 -8.71 -1.52 -8.42
CA LEU A 224 -10.13 -1.52 -8.75
C LEU A 224 -10.38 -1.70 -10.25
#